data_8d88618ca077c99d60b10b940863fca7
#
_entry.id   8d88618ca077c99d60b10b940863fca7
#
_cell.length_a   1.000
_cell.length_b   1.000
_cell.length_c   1.000
_cell.angle_alpha   90.00
_cell.angle_beta   90.00
_cell.angle_gamma   90.00
#
_symmetry.space_group_name_H-M   'P 1'
#
loop_
_entity.id
_entity.type
_entity.pdbx_description
1 polymer ?
#
loop_
_entity_poly.entity_id
_entity_poly.type
_entity_poly.pdbx_seq_one_letter_code
_entity_poly.pdbx_strand_id
1 'polypeptide(L)'
;MARPLVIIFLTIFVNLVGFGIIIPLLPYYAETFGASPFVIGLLFAVFSLCQLAAAPALGDLSDRYGRRPILIFSLVGTVVSFVMLAVAHSITMLFAARIVDGLSGGNISTARAYVADITEPQDRARAYGLIGAAFGLGFILGPALSGALSHISYTAPIWAAAAVTLLATAMAWLWLPETVHRVHAGAGNPFKYLPTLWQRAPIRRVLVIDFVYWCAFAVFQTTFALFVARRFGFTVAKTGYFFAAFGVLGAIIQGGLIRMIVARFGDIATFRVGLALGAVGLVSAAAAHSVTLFAVALVPLAFGIGLGHPTMASLVSLVAASDEQGRVQGAASAVESLGRTVGPVWGNSTLQQLGESAPYTSAAVLLLLTLVLTVGFHVTRARPQPILPS
;
A
#
# COMPACT_ATOMS: atom_id res chain seq x y z
N MET A 1 0.19 -25.79 -8.11
CA MET A 1 0.35 -24.42 -8.65
C MET A 1 1.27 -24.47 -9.85
N ALA A 2 0.94 -23.78 -10.94
CA ALA A 2 1.85 -23.67 -12.08
C ALA A 2 3.13 -22.92 -11.62
N ARG A 3 4.32 -23.39 -12.04
CA ARG A 3 5.62 -22.77 -11.68
C ARG A 3 5.64 -21.24 -11.82
N PRO A 4 5.10 -20.62 -12.89
CA PRO A 4 5.08 -19.18 -13.06
C PRO A 4 4.30 -18.45 -11.95
N LEU A 5 3.21 -19.01 -11.45
CA LEU A 5 2.39 -18.40 -10.39
C LEU A 5 3.15 -18.34 -9.04
N VAL A 6 3.96 -19.35 -8.75
CA VAL A 6 4.82 -19.37 -7.56
C VAL A 6 5.92 -18.30 -7.67
N ILE A 7 6.55 -18.18 -8.84
CA ILE A 7 7.63 -17.20 -9.06
C ILE A 7 7.09 -15.78 -8.92
N ILE A 8 5.96 -15.47 -9.56
CA ILE A 8 5.38 -14.14 -9.47
C ILE A 8 4.91 -13.81 -8.04
N PHE A 9 4.36 -14.81 -7.32
CA PHE A 9 4.04 -14.66 -5.90
C PHE A 9 5.29 -14.31 -5.09
N LEU A 10 6.37 -15.08 -5.23
CA LEU A 10 7.63 -14.81 -4.53
C LEU A 10 8.20 -13.44 -4.88
N THR A 11 8.15 -13.04 -6.14
CA THR A 11 8.60 -11.73 -6.61
C THR A 11 7.84 -10.59 -5.91
N ILE A 12 6.51 -10.68 -5.88
CA ILE A 12 5.66 -9.68 -5.20
C ILE A 12 5.90 -9.70 -3.69
N PHE A 13 5.92 -10.89 -3.10
CA PHE A 13 6.14 -11.08 -1.67
C PHE A 13 7.45 -10.45 -1.20
N VAL A 14 8.55 -10.74 -1.89
CA VAL A 14 9.86 -10.21 -1.56
C VAL A 14 9.90 -8.68 -1.68
N ASN A 15 9.30 -8.14 -2.73
CA ASN A 15 9.19 -6.69 -2.90
C ASN A 15 8.42 -6.04 -1.74
N LEU A 16 7.34 -6.66 -1.30
CA LEU A 16 6.53 -6.18 -0.18
C LEU A 16 7.23 -6.33 1.17
N VAL A 17 8.04 -7.38 1.35
CA VAL A 17 8.94 -7.50 2.52
C VAL A 17 9.94 -6.34 2.53
N GLY A 18 10.58 -6.04 1.40
CA GLY A 18 11.51 -4.92 1.26
C GLY A 18 10.84 -3.57 1.61
N PHE A 19 9.65 -3.32 1.06
CA PHE A 19 8.85 -2.14 1.41
C PHE A 19 8.51 -2.10 2.91
N GLY A 20 8.10 -3.25 3.48
CA GLY A 20 7.79 -3.38 4.91
C GLY A 20 8.98 -3.13 5.83
N ILE A 21 10.20 -3.47 5.40
CA ILE A 21 11.44 -3.16 6.12
C ILE A 21 11.64 -1.64 6.24
N ILE A 22 11.40 -0.91 5.18
CA ILE A 22 11.65 0.54 5.09
C ILE A 22 10.71 1.34 5.99
N ILE A 23 9.45 0.93 6.13
CA ILE A 23 8.44 1.70 6.87
C ILE A 23 8.87 2.05 8.31
N PRO A 24 9.23 1.10 9.19
CA PRO A 24 9.66 1.43 10.55
C PRO A 24 11.09 1.97 10.62
N LEU A 25 11.94 1.67 9.65
CA LEU A 25 13.36 1.96 9.67
C LEU A 25 13.69 3.37 9.17
N LEU A 26 13.09 3.79 8.05
CA LEU A 26 13.45 5.02 7.34
C LEU A 26 13.40 6.27 8.21
N PRO A 27 12.40 6.47 9.10
CA PRO A 27 12.39 7.62 9.97
C PRO A 27 13.62 7.70 10.88
N TYR A 28 13.96 6.62 11.58
CA TYR A 28 15.15 6.58 12.46
C TYR A 28 16.44 6.78 11.67
N TYR A 29 16.55 6.13 10.50
CA TYR A 29 17.74 6.21 9.68
C TYR A 29 17.93 7.63 9.11
N ALA A 30 16.87 8.27 8.66
CA ALA A 30 16.91 9.64 8.17
C ALA A 30 17.24 10.66 9.28
N GLU A 31 16.77 10.45 10.52
CA GLU A 31 17.15 11.27 11.66
C GLU A 31 18.65 11.25 11.95
N THR A 32 19.37 10.15 11.65
CA THR A 32 20.84 10.09 11.80
C THR A 32 21.58 11.07 10.88
N PHE A 33 20.94 11.51 9.79
CA PHE A 33 21.44 12.54 8.88
C PHE A 33 20.87 13.93 9.18
N GLY A 34 20.17 14.11 10.32
CA GLY A 34 19.56 15.38 10.69
C GLY A 34 18.24 15.71 9.97
N ALA A 35 17.55 14.71 9.39
CA ALA A 35 16.28 14.94 8.75
C ALA A 35 15.20 15.33 9.77
N SER A 36 14.51 16.45 9.50
CA SER A 36 13.31 16.83 10.27
C SER A 36 12.12 15.90 9.92
N PRO A 37 11.08 15.83 10.77
CA PRO A 37 9.86 15.07 10.44
C PRO A 37 9.27 15.44 9.09
N PHE A 38 9.24 16.72 8.75
CA PHE A 38 8.79 17.17 7.42
C PHE A 38 9.60 16.56 6.28
N VAL A 39 10.94 16.54 6.39
CA VAL A 39 11.83 15.93 5.39
C VAL A 39 11.58 14.41 5.29
N ILE A 40 11.32 13.74 6.42
CA ILE A 40 10.94 12.32 6.42
C ILE A 40 9.61 12.11 5.69
N GLY A 41 8.63 12.97 5.93
CA GLY A 41 7.37 12.96 5.16
C GLY A 41 7.59 13.10 3.65
N LEU A 42 8.51 14.00 3.24
CA LEU A 42 8.87 14.17 1.83
C LEU A 42 9.57 12.93 1.24
N LEU A 43 10.39 12.18 2.03
CA LEU A 43 11.01 10.93 1.58
C LEU A 43 9.98 9.83 1.25
N PHE A 44 8.88 9.76 1.99
CA PHE A 44 7.77 8.87 1.66
C PHE A 44 6.95 9.39 0.48
N ALA A 45 6.69 10.69 0.45
CA ALA A 45 5.90 11.33 -0.59
C ALA A 45 6.54 11.24 -1.97
N VAL A 46 7.86 11.51 -2.08
CA VAL A 46 8.56 11.47 -3.35
C VAL A 46 8.55 10.08 -3.98
N PHE A 47 8.68 9.02 -3.18
CA PHE A 47 8.53 7.64 -3.65
C PHE A 47 7.14 7.43 -4.27
N SER A 48 6.07 7.79 -3.55
CA SER A 48 4.69 7.59 -4.01
C SER A 48 4.37 8.44 -5.24
N LEU A 49 4.90 9.66 -5.29
CA LEU A 49 4.74 10.56 -6.44
C LEU A 49 5.46 10.03 -7.68
N CYS A 50 6.69 9.56 -7.53
CA CYS A 50 7.45 8.94 -8.63
C CYS A 50 6.78 7.66 -9.12
N GLN A 51 6.25 6.83 -8.20
CA GLN A 51 5.49 5.63 -8.55
C GLN A 51 4.23 5.98 -9.32
N LEU A 52 3.48 7.00 -8.89
CA LEU A 52 2.29 7.50 -9.60
C LEU A 52 2.63 7.96 -11.02
N ALA A 53 3.72 8.70 -11.19
CA ALA A 53 4.15 9.21 -12.48
C ALA A 53 4.66 8.09 -13.41
N ALA A 54 5.36 7.09 -12.87
CA ALA A 54 5.95 5.99 -13.64
C ALA A 54 4.94 4.89 -14.01
N ALA A 55 3.92 4.67 -13.18
CA ALA A 55 2.99 3.54 -13.35
C ALA A 55 2.33 3.46 -14.74
N PRO A 56 1.82 4.55 -15.35
CA PRO A 56 1.25 4.49 -16.69
C PRO A 56 2.27 4.12 -17.78
N ALA A 57 3.48 4.70 -17.68
CA ALA A 57 4.54 4.43 -18.65
C ALA A 57 5.04 2.98 -18.54
N LEU A 58 5.24 2.48 -17.33
CA LEU A 58 5.64 1.09 -17.10
C LEU A 58 4.56 0.10 -17.53
N GLY A 59 3.27 0.45 -17.33
CA GLY A 59 2.14 -0.33 -17.85
C GLY A 59 2.17 -0.44 -19.37
N ASP A 60 2.28 0.68 -20.07
CA ASP A 60 2.36 0.78 -21.54
C ASP A 60 3.57 0.02 -22.09
N LEU A 61 4.74 0.21 -21.47
CA LEU A 61 5.96 -0.51 -21.83
C LEU A 61 5.80 -2.03 -21.62
N SER A 62 5.12 -2.43 -20.55
CA SER A 62 4.84 -3.83 -20.24
C SER A 62 3.90 -4.48 -21.26
N ASP A 63 2.94 -3.72 -21.80
CA ASP A 63 2.05 -4.19 -22.87
C ASP A 63 2.78 -4.29 -24.22
N ARG A 64 3.77 -3.42 -24.47
CA ARG A 64 4.51 -3.39 -25.75
C ARG A 64 5.70 -4.34 -25.79
N TYR A 65 6.51 -4.33 -24.74
CA TYR A 65 7.80 -5.07 -24.71
C TYR A 65 7.71 -6.40 -23.96
N GLY A 66 6.57 -6.67 -23.32
CA GLY A 66 6.35 -7.88 -22.54
C GLY A 66 6.33 -7.63 -21.03
N ARG A 67 5.66 -8.51 -20.30
CA ARG A 67 5.52 -8.42 -18.84
C ARG A 67 6.84 -8.70 -18.13
N ARG A 68 7.56 -9.72 -18.56
CA ARG A 68 8.81 -10.18 -17.94
C ARG A 68 9.91 -9.13 -17.93
N PRO A 69 10.28 -8.45 -19.05
CA PRO A 69 11.32 -7.44 -19.06
C PRO A 69 11.03 -6.28 -18.11
N ILE A 70 9.78 -5.83 -18.06
CA ILE A 70 9.40 -4.69 -17.21
C ILE A 70 9.38 -5.08 -15.72
N LEU A 71 8.96 -6.30 -15.38
CA LEU A 71 9.09 -6.83 -14.01
C LEU A 71 10.56 -6.89 -13.58
N ILE A 72 11.46 -7.41 -14.43
CA ILE A 72 12.89 -7.49 -14.15
C ILE A 72 13.48 -6.08 -14.00
N PHE A 73 13.16 -5.17 -14.91
CA PHE A 73 13.58 -3.76 -14.82
C PHE A 73 13.16 -3.13 -13.47
N SER A 74 11.92 -3.32 -13.08
CA SER A 74 11.40 -2.82 -11.79
C SER A 74 12.15 -3.41 -10.59
N LEU A 75 12.42 -4.71 -10.60
CA LEU A 75 13.16 -5.38 -9.54
C LEU A 75 14.62 -4.91 -9.46
N VAL A 76 15.29 -4.76 -10.60
CA VAL A 76 16.66 -4.22 -10.66
C VAL A 76 16.69 -2.81 -10.10
N GLY A 77 15.76 -1.94 -10.48
CA GLY A 77 15.65 -0.60 -9.93
C GLY A 77 15.45 -0.59 -8.41
N THR A 78 14.63 -1.50 -7.87
CA THR A 78 14.45 -1.66 -6.42
C THR A 78 15.74 -2.15 -5.74
N VAL A 79 16.49 -3.09 -6.35
CA VAL A 79 17.81 -3.51 -5.82
C VAL A 79 18.77 -2.33 -5.77
N VAL A 80 18.86 -1.56 -6.87
CA VAL A 80 19.72 -0.36 -6.93
C VAL A 80 19.32 0.63 -5.85
N SER A 81 18.03 0.89 -5.67
CA SER A 81 17.52 1.77 -4.61
C SER A 81 17.93 1.29 -3.21
N PHE A 82 17.77 0.00 -2.90
CA PHE A 82 18.17 -0.53 -1.59
C PHE A 82 19.68 -0.46 -1.37
N VAL A 83 20.49 -0.73 -2.39
CA VAL A 83 21.95 -0.52 -2.30
C VAL A 83 22.27 0.95 -2.06
N MET A 84 21.63 1.88 -2.80
CA MET A 84 21.82 3.32 -2.55
C MET A 84 21.42 3.73 -1.14
N LEU A 85 20.30 3.21 -0.62
CA LEU A 85 19.88 3.46 0.77
C LEU A 85 20.90 2.90 1.76
N ALA A 86 21.41 1.69 1.54
CA ALA A 86 22.34 1.03 2.46
C ALA A 86 23.70 1.72 2.57
N VAL A 87 24.17 2.34 1.48
CA VAL A 87 25.43 3.10 1.44
C VAL A 87 25.22 4.61 1.57
N ALA A 88 24.00 5.05 1.89
CA ALA A 88 23.68 6.48 1.98
C ALA A 88 24.50 7.14 3.11
N HIS A 89 25.00 8.32 2.82
CA HIS A 89 25.75 9.18 3.74
C HIS A 89 25.18 10.61 3.78
N SER A 90 24.04 10.84 3.13
CA SER A 90 23.36 12.14 3.11
C SER A 90 21.87 12.01 2.83
N ILE A 91 21.10 13.02 3.25
CA ILE A 91 19.65 13.12 2.95
C ILE A 91 19.41 13.13 1.44
N THR A 92 20.27 13.82 0.68
CA THR A 92 20.16 13.87 -0.80
C THR A 92 20.25 12.47 -1.41
N MET A 93 21.11 11.61 -0.89
CA MET A 93 21.23 10.23 -1.37
C MET A 93 20.01 9.39 -0.98
N LEU A 94 19.40 9.64 0.19
CA LEU A 94 18.13 9.01 0.56
C LEU A 94 17.02 9.41 -0.44
N PHE A 95 16.93 10.70 -0.81
CA PHE A 95 15.97 11.15 -1.83
C PHE A 95 16.24 10.51 -3.19
N ALA A 96 17.49 10.47 -3.65
CA ALA A 96 17.84 9.83 -4.91
C ALA A 96 17.42 8.35 -4.93
N ALA A 97 17.70 7.62 -3.86
CA ALA A 97 17.28 6.23 -3.71
C ALA A 97 15.74 6.09 -3.76
N ARG A 98 14.99 6.95 -3.05
CA ARG A 98 13.52 6.93 -3.06
C ARG A 98 12.93 7.27 -4.42
N ILE A 99 13.57 8.17 -5.19
CA ILE A 99 13.18 8.50 -6.57
C ILE A 99 13.39 7.28 -7.49
N VAL A 100 14.57 6.64 -7.42
CA VAL A 100 14.88 5.44 -8.21
C VAL A 100 13.87 4.32 -7.92
N ASP A 101 13.60 4.05 -6.64
CA ASP A 101 12.63 3.05 -6.21
C ASP A 101 11.20 3.38 -6.70
N GLY A 102 10.78 4.65 -6.58
CA GLY A 102 9.48 5.09 -7.06
C GLY A 102 9.32 4.97 -8.57
N LEU A 103 10.32 5.42 -9.35
CA LEU A 103 10.31 5.33 -10.81
C LEU A 103 10.35 3.87 -11.31
N SER A 104 10.94 2.97 -10.52
CA SER A 104 10.97 1.53 -10.80
C SER A 104 9.73 0.80 -10.28
N GLY A 105 8.91 1.42 -9.44
CA GLY A 105 7.86 0.80 -8.62
C GLY A 105 6.61 0.30 -9.36
N GLY A 106 6.66 0.08 -10.68
CA GLY A 106 5.53 -0.43 -11.47
C GLY A 106 5.28 -1.95 -11.38
N ASN A 107 6.00 -2.67 -10.54
CA ASN A 107 5.98 -4.13 -10.49
C ASN A 107 4.63 -4.74 -10.06
N ILE A 108 3.86 -4.09 -9.18
CA ILE A 108 2.58 -4.63 -8.70
C ILE A 108 1.51 -4.62 -9.81
N SER A 109 1.41 -3.54 -10.58
CA SER A 109 0.47 -3.47 -11.71
C SER A 109 0.84 -4.45 -12.81
N THR A 110 2.12 -4.51 -13.18
CA THR A 110 2.64 -5.47 -14.16
C THR A 110 2.48 -6.92 -13.69
N ALA A 111 2.69 -7.20 -12.39
CA ALA A 111 2.49 -8.52 -11.81
C ALA A 111 1.01 -8.94 -11.82
N ARG A 112 0.08 -8.01 -11.53
CA ARG A 112 -1.37 -8.29 -11.66
C ARG A 112 -1.75 -8.61 -13.11
N ALA A 113 -1.21 -7.87 -14.07
CA ALA A 113 -1.42 -8.14 -15.50
C ALA A 113 -0.83 -9.50 -15.89
N TYR A 114 0.40 -9.79 -15.45
CA TYR A 114 1.04 -11.11 -15.66
C TYR A 114 0.17 -12.26 -15.12
N VAL A 115 -0.36 -12.12 -13.89
CA VAL A 115 -1.26 -13.12 -13.31
C VAL A 115 -2.53 -13.28 -14.14
N ALA A 116 -3.11 -12.17 -14.64
CA ALA A 116 -4.29 -12.21 -15.50
C ALA A 116 -4.01 -12.97 -16.82
N ASP A 117 -2.79 -12.84 -17.37
CA ASP A 117 -2.39 -13.47 -18.64
C ASP A 117 -2.20 -14.98 -18.50
N ILE A 118 -1.75 -15.47 -17.33
CA ILE A 118 -1.46 -16.92 -17.10
C ILE A 118 -2.59 -17.67 -16.41
N THR A 119 -3.70 -16.98 -16.05
CA THR A 119 -4.77 -17.57 -15.24
C THR A 119 -6.10 -17.51 -15.99
N GLU A 120 -6.80 -18.63 -16.06
CA GLU A 120 -8.15 -18.67 -16.64
C GLU A 120 -9.13 -17.82 -15.82
N PRO A 121 -10.17 -17.23 -16.45
CA PRO A 121 -11.09 -16.31 -15.78
C PRO A 121 -11.67 -16.83 -14.47
N GLN A 122 -12.00 -18.14 -14.39
CA GLN A 122 -12.54 -18.80 -13.21
C GLN A 122 -11.55 -18.89 -12.04
N ASP A 123 -10.25 -18.95 -12.31
CA ASP A 123 -9.19 -19.09 -11.30
C ASP A 123 -8.55 -17.76 -10.89
N ARG A 124 -8.87 -16.65 -11.58
CA ARG A 124 -8.31 -15.31 -11.32
C ARG A 124 -8.51 -14.84 -9.88
N ALA A 125 -9.68 -15.08 -9.32
CA ALA A 125 -9.97 -14.68 -7.92
C ALA A 125 -9.01 -15.35 -6.94
N ARG A 126 -8.70 -16.64 -7.14
CA ARG A 126 -7.73 -17.40 -6.34
C ARG A 126 -6.30 -16.88 -6.54
N ALA A 127 -5.92 -16.59 -7.77
CA ALA A 127 -4.59 -16.08 -8.11
C ALA A 127 -4.35 -14.66 -7.54
N TYR A 128 -5.34 -13.77 -7.62
CA TYR A 128 -5.27 -12.46 -6.96
C TYR A 128 -5.28 -12.55 -5.43
N GLY A 129 -5.94 -13.57 -4.87
CA GLY A 129 -5.86 -13.88 -3.44
C GLY A 129 -4.43 -14.14 -2.96
N LEU A 130 -3.58 -14.74 -3.80
CA LEU A 130 -2.15 -14.92 -3.49
C LEU A 130 -1.41 -13.57 -3.42
N ILE A 131 -1.73 -12.63 -4.30
CA ILE A 131 -1.17 -11.27 -4.22
C ILE A 131 -1.55 -10.61 -2.89
N GLY A 132 -2.83 -10.75 -2.48
CA GLY A 132 -3.28 -10.28 -1.17
C GLY A 132 -2.54 -10.95 0.00
N ALA A 133 -2.29 -12.25 -0.09
CA ALA A 133 -1.50 -12.98 0.91
C ALA A 133 -0.04 -12.49 0.95
N ALA A 134 0.57 -12.17 -0.21
CA ALA A 134 1.90 -11.58 -0.27
C ALA A 134 1.95 -10.22 0.42
N PHE A 135 0.92 -9.37 0.26
CA PHE A 135 0.78 -8.11 0.99
C PHE A 135 0.73 -8.34 2.50
N GLY A 136 -0.15 -9.21 2.97
CA GLY A 136 -0.29 -9.51 4.41
C GLY A 136 1.01 -10.02 5.02
N LEU A 137 1.65 -11.00 4.38
CA LEU A 137 2.91 -11.58 4.84
C LEU A 137 4.07 -10.57 4.76
N GLY A 138 4.13 -9.75 3.71
CA GLY A 138 5.14 -8.71 3.55
C GLY A 138 5.07 -7.65 4.64
N PHE A 139 3.87 -7.21 5.00
CA PHE A 139 3.63 -6.27 6.09
C PHE A 139 3.83 -6.85 7.51
N ILE A 140 3.89 -8.17 7.65
CA ILE A 140 4.26 -8.83 8.91
C ILE A 140 5.77 -9.04 8.97
N LEU A 141 6.33 -9.70 7.93
CA LEU A 141 7.73 -10.11 7.94
C LEU A 141 8.70 -8.96 7.70
N GLY A 142 8.31 -7.96 6.89
CA GLY A 142 9.14 -6.78 6.64
C GLY A 142 9.50 -6.04 7.92
N PRO A 143 8.52 -5.51 8.68
CA PRO A 143 8.79 -4.85 9.94
C PRO A 143 9.46 -5.76 10.99
N ALA A 144 9.11 -7.06 11.05
CA ALA A 144 9.76 -8.02 11.95
C ALA A 144 11.25 -8.16 11.63
N LEU A 145 11.61 -8.31 10.36
CA LEU A 145 13.01 -8.37 9.91
C LEU A 145 13.73 -7.04 10.14
N SER A 146 13.06 -5.93 9.90
CA SER A 146 13.58 -4.59 10.22
C SER A 146 13.94 -4.50 11.71
N GLY A 147 13.01 -4.92 12.57
CA GLY A 147 13.25 -4.97 14.02
C GLY A 147 14.41 -5.89 14.41
N ALA A 148 14.42 -7.12 13.91
CA ALA A 148 15.42 -8.12 14.25
C ALA A 148 16.83 -7.73 13.79
N LEU A 149 16.99 -7.24 12.57
CA LEU A 149 18.30 -6.91 12.00
C LEU A 149 18.81 -5.54 12.44
N SER A 150 17.94 -4.64 12.91
CA SER A 150 18.34 -3.31 13.40
C SER A 150 19.25 -3.36 14.65
N HIS A 151 19.30 -4.49 15.36
CA HIS A 151 20.26 -4.70 16.45
C HIS A 151 21.71 -4.76 15.97
N ILE A 152 21.94 -5.10 14.68
CA ILE A 152 23.28 -5.12 14.08
C ILE A 152 23.67 -3.72 13.63
N SER A 153 22.85 -3.09 12.81
CA SER A 153 22.98 -1.71 12.33
C SER A 153 21.69 -1.24 11.66
N TYR A 154 21.54 0.07 11.45
CA TYR A 154 20.41 0.60 10.65
C TYR A 154 20.46 0.15 9.19
N THR A 155 21.62 -0.20 8.66
CA THR A 155 21.78 -0.61 7.27
C THR A 155 21.61 -2.12 7.07
N ALA A 156 21.75 -2.95 8.12
CA ALA A 156 21.61 -4.40 8.02
C ALA A 156 20.23 -4.86 7.46
N PRO A 157 19.09 -4.30 7.90
CA PRO A 157 17.78 -4.61 7.28
C PRO A 157 17.72 -4.22 5.81
N ILE A 158 18.35 -3.10 5.41
CA ILE A 158 18.36 -2.61 4.03
C ILE A 158 19.19 -3.54 3.14
N TRP A 159 20.36 -3.99 3.61
CA TRP A 159 21.16 -4.99 2.91
C TRP A 159 20.43 -6.32 2.76
N ALA A 160 19.71 -6.76 3.78
CA ALA A 160 18.86 -7.94 3.68
C ALA A 160 17.76 -7.77 2.64
N ALA A 161 17.08 -6.60 2.59
CA ALA A 161 16.11 -6.28 1.57
C ALA A 161 16.72 -6.30 0.15
N ALA A 162 17.91 -5.70 -0.02
CA ALA A 162 18.64 -5.73 -1.28
C ALA A 162 18.98 -7.16 -1.73
N ALA A 163 19.50 -7.99 -0.82
CA ALA A 163 19.88 -9.37 -1.10
C ALA A 163 18.68 -10.24 -1.49
N VAL A 164 17.57 -10.15 -0.74
CA VAL A 164 16.36 -10.92 -1.03
C VAL A 164 15.70 -10.44 -2.33
N THR A 165 15.70 -9.12 -2.61
CA THR A 165 15.20 -8.59 -3.89
C THR A 165 16.09 -9.00 -5.07
N LEU A 166 17.41 -9.02 -4.89
CA LEU A 166 18.34 -9.53 -5.91
C LEU A 166 18.08 -11.01 -6.21
N LEU A 167 17.85 -11.82 -5.17
CA LEU A 167 17.48 -13.23 -5.36
C LEU A 167 16.17 -13.37 -6.15
N ALA A 168 15.14 -12.59 -5.81
CA ALA A 168 13.89 -12.58 -6.56
C ALA A 168 14.07 -12.11 -8.01
N THR A 169 14.97 -11.14 -8.24
CA THR A 169 15.33 -10.68 -9.58
C THR A 169 15.99 -11.81 -10.38
N ALA A 170 16.93 -12.52 -9.79
CA ALA A 170 17.58 -13.68 -10.41
C ALA A 170 16.55 -14.80 -10.71
N MET A 171 15.65 -15.10 -9.77
CA MET A 171 14.58 -16.07 -9.98
C MET A 171 13.65 -15.66 -11.14
N ALA A 172 13.25 -14.40 -11.21
CA ALA A 172 12.44 -13.89 -12.31
C ALA A 172 13.19 -13.95 -13.65
N TRP A 173 14.47 -13.59 -13.64
CA TRP A 173 15.31 -13.67 -14.82
C TRP A 173 15.46 -15.11 -15.34
N LEU A 174 15.71 -16.08 -14.48
CA LEU A 174 16.00 -17.47 -14.88
C LEU A 174 14.74 -18.27 -15.22
N TRP A 175 13.64 -18.02 -14.51
CA TRP A 175 12.50 -18.96 -14.52
C TRP A 175 11.15 -18.36 -14.90
N LEU A 176 11.03 -17.01 -14.96
CA LEU A 176 9.76 -16.40 -15.33
C LEU A 176 9.60 -16.41 -16.85
N PRO A 177 8.61 -17.12 -17.43
CA PRO A 177 8.36 -17.08 -18.88
C PRO A 177 7.74 -15.73 -19.29
N GLU A 178 7.89 -15.36 -20.55
CA GLU A 178 7.15 -14.23 -21.13
C GLU A 178 5.70 -14.64 -21.46
N THR A 179 4.76 -13.74 -21.20
CA THR A 179 3.32 -14.00 -21.41
C THR A 179 2.75 -13.25 -22.60
N VAL A 180 3.33 -12.11 -22.96
CA VAL A 180 2.85 -11.28 -24.07
C VAL A 180 3.48 -11.78 -25.37
N HIS A 181 2.67 -12.45 -26.19
CA HIS A 181 3.08 -12.90 -27.54
C HIS A 181 2.55 -12.01 -28.67
N ARG A 182 1.69 -11.04 -28.35
CA ARG A 182 1.15 -10.06 -29.31
C ARG A 182 1.06 -8.68 -28.66
N VAL A 183 1.44 -7.66 -29.41
CA VAL A 183 1.27 -6.26 -29.00
C VAL A 183 -0.23 -5.97 -28.97
N HIS A 184 -0.79 -5.88 -27.77
CA HIS A 184 -2.12 -5.34 -27.59
C HIS A 184 -2.00 -3.82 -27.43
N ALA A 185 -2.95 -3.06 -27.99
CA ALA A 185 -3.05 -1.64 -27.68
C ALA A 185 -3.21 -1.50 -26.15
N GLY A 186 -2.25 -0.86 -25.50
CA GLY A 186 -2.15 -0.78 -24.04
C GLY A 186 -3.46 -0.30 -23.39
N ALA A 187 -3.64 -0.65 -22.14
CA ALA A 187 -4.84 -0.30 -21.35
C ALA A 187 -5.12 1.22 -21.24
N GLY A 188 -4.28 2.03 -21.88
CA GLY A 188 -4.39 3.48 -21.91
C GLY A 188 -3.98 4.14 -20.59
N ASN A 189 -3.53 5.36 -20.67
CA ASN A 189 -3.16 6.17 -19.51
C ASN A 189 -4.42 6.41 -18.61
N PRO A 190 -4.44 5.96 -17.34
CA PRO A 190 -5.60 6.13 -16.45
C PRO A 190 -5.98 7.61 -16.27
N PHE A 191 -5.02 8.54 -16.39
CA PHE A 191 -5.29 9.98 -16.33
C PHE A 191 -6.14 10.48 -17.51
N LYS A 192 -6.11 9.82 -18.65
CA LYS A 192 -6.92 10.18 -19.82
C LYS A 192 -8.42 10.03 -19.56
N TYR A 193 -8.78 9.05 -18.73
CA TYR A 193 -10.18 8.74 -18.42
C TYR A 193 -10.68 9.44 -17.15
N LEU A 194 -9.77 9.97 -16.34
CA LEU A 194 -10.12 10.61 -15.07
C LEU A 194 -11.14 11.76 -15.21
N PRO A 195 -11.05 12.68 -16.20
CA PRO A 195 -12.03 13.75 -16.38
C PRO A 195 -13.45 13.21 -16.66
N THR A 196 -13.55 12.18 -17.50
CA THR A 196 -14.84 11.56 -17.85
C THR A 196 -15.44 10.80 -16.65
N LEU A 197 -14.61 10.07 -15.90
CA LEU A 197 -15.04 9.37 -14.69
C LEU A 197 -15.46 10.34 -13.59
N TRP A 198 -14.77 11.49 -13.48
CA TRP A 198 -15.07 12.54 -12.48
C TRP A 198 -16.43 13.19 -12.66
N GLN A 199 -16.97 13.25 -13.88
CA GLN A 199 -18.30 13.77 -14.16
C GLN A 199 -19.42 12.87 -13.60
N ARG A 200 -19.13 11.58 -13.37
CA ARG A 200 -20.09 10.62 -12.83
C ARG A 200 -20.11 10.67 -11.31
N ALA A 201 -21.17 11.21 -10.74
CA ALA A 201 -21.30 11.48 -9.30
C ALA A 201 -20.97 10.27 -8.39
N PRO A 202 -21.41 9.01 -8.65
CA PRO A 202 -21.05 7.86 -7.81
C PRO A 202 -19.55 7.55 -7.82
N ILE A 203 -18.91 7.59 -9.01
CA ILE A 203 -17.48 7.32 -9.16
C ILE A 203 -16.67 8.42 -8.48
N ARG A 204 -16.97 9.69 -8.76
CA ARG A 204 -16.32 10.82 -8.11
C ARG A 204 -16.37 10.71 -6.59
N ARG A 205 -17.54 10.37 -6.03
CA ARG A 205 -17.72 10.24 -4.59
C ARG A 205 -16.84 9.14 -4.00
N VAL A 206 -16.80 7.97 -4.63
CA VAL A 206 -15.95 6.85 -4.19
C VAL A 206 -14.47 7.22 -4.29
N LEU A 207 -14.03 7.89 -5.37
CA LEU A 207 -12.65 8.32 -5.52
C LEU A 207 -12.24 9.37 -4.46
N VAL A 208 -13.15 10.28 -4.07
CA VAL A 208 -12.89 11.23 -2.97
C VAL A 208 -12.80 10.50 -1.62
N ILE A 209 -13.71 9.56 -1.36
CA ILE A 209 -13.68 8.72 -0.15
C ILE A 209 -12.36 7.96 -0.09
N ASP A 210 -11.94 7.35 -1.18
CA ASP A 210 -10.70 6.59 -1.31
C ASP A 210 -9.46 7.46 -1.05
N PHE A 211 -9.41 8.64 -1.64
CA PHE A 211 -8.35 9.63 -1.40
C PHE A 211 -8.19 9.98 0.08
N VAL A 212 -9.30 10.39 0.73
CA VAL A 212 -9.27 10.82 2.13
C VAL A 212 -8.90 9.66 3.05
N TYR A 213 -9.41 8.46 2.76
CA TYR A 213 -9.08 7.24 3.49
C TYR A 213 -7.58 6.91 3.40
N TRP A 214 -7.01 6.93 2.20
CA TRP A 214 -5.58 6.67 2.01
C TRP A 214 -4.67 7.77 2.57
N CYS A 215 -5.12 9.03 2.56
CA CYS A 215 -4.43 10.09 3.28
C CYS A 215 -4.34 9.78 4.79
N ALA A 216 -5.47 9.44 5.42
CA ALA A 216 -5.52 9.12 6.84
C ALA A 216 -4.62 7.91 7.19
N PHE A 217 -4.68 6.86 6.37
CA PHE A 217 -3.82 5.68 6.53
C PHE A 217 -2.34 6.02 6.40
N ALA A 218 -1.97 6.81 5.38
CA ALA A 218 -0.58 7.19 5.14
C ALA A 218 -0.03 8.12 6.23
N VAL A 219 -0.86 9.00 6.81
CA VAL A 219 -0.50 9.78 8.00
C VAL A 219 -0.10 8.83 9.14
N PHE A 220 -0.99 7.89 9.51
CA PHE A 220 -0.70 6.92 10.56
C PHE A 220 0.57 6.12 10.26
N GLN A 221 0.67 5.54 9.08
CA GLN A 221 1.75 4.64 8.71
C GLN A 221 3.14 5.31 8.78
N THR A 222 3.25 6.55 8.31
CA THR A 222 4.55 7.22 8.17
C THR A 222 4.97 7.99 9.44
N THR A 223 4.02 8.31 10.32
CA THR A 223 4.33 8.99 11.59
C THR A 223 4.46 8.03 12.77
N PHE A 224 4.04 6.76 12.61
CA PHE A 224 4.05 5.76 13.68
C PHE A 224 5.44 5.62 14.35
N ALA A 225 6.49 5.45 13.55
CA ALA A 225 7.84 5.25 14.07
C ALA A 225 8.32 6.44 14.90
N LEU A 226 8.12 7.68 14.40
CA LEU A 226 8.49 8.89 15.11
C LEU A 226 7.61 9.12 16.36
N PHE A 227 6.33 8.80 16.28
CA PHE A 227 5.43 8.91 17.42
C PHE A 227 5.88 7.99 18.57
N VAL A 228 6.09 6.70 18.31
CA VAL A 228 6.47 5.77 19.38
C VAL A 228 7.90 5.99 19.88
N ALA A 229 8.80 6.50 19.01
CA ALA A 229 10.15 6.90 19.41
C ALA A 229 10.11 8.06 20.42
N ARG A 230 9.37 9.12 20.12
CA ARG A 230 9.29 10.32 20.95
C ARG A 230 8.47 10.09 22.22
N ARG A 231 7.32 9.43 22.10
CA ARG A 231 6.38 9.24 23.21
C ARG A 231 6.81 8.18 24.21
N PHE A 232 7.41 7.06 23.72
CA PHE A 232 7.71 5.88 24.53
C PHE A 232 9.19 5.47 24.48
N GLY A 233 10.04 6.19 23.78
CA GLY A 233 11.46 5.87 23.64
C GLY A 233 11.68 4.54 22.88
N PHE A 234 10.84 4.20 21.91
CA PHE A 234 11.01 2.97 21.14
C PHE A 234 12.22 3.06 20.22
N THR A 235 12.95 1.95 20.16
CA THR A 235 13.98 1.70 19.16
C THR A 235 13.34 1.16 17.87
N VAL A 236 14.10 1.11 16.77
CA VAL A 236 13.68 0.46 15.51
C VAL A 236 13.18 -0.96 15.76
N ALA A 237 13.88 -1.71 16.64
CA ALA A 237 13.52 -3.08 16.98
C ALA A 237 12.11 -3.17 17.59
N LYS A 238 11.83 -2.39 18.64
CA LYS A 238 10.52 -2.36 19.27
C LYS A 238 9.43 -1.89 18.29
N THR A 239 9.72 -0.86 17.51
CA THR A 239 8.81 -0.33 16.50
C THR A 239 8.48 -1.40 15.44
N GLY A 240 9.48 -2.10 14.94
CA GLY A 240 9.31 -3.18 13.97
C GLY A 240 8.44 -4.33 14.51
N TYR A 241 8.66 -4.75 15.76
CA TYR A 241 7.84 -5.81 16.39
C TYR A 241 6.38 -5.37 16.62
N PHE A 242 6.15 -4.11 16.99
CA PHE A 242 4.79 -3.57 17.12
C PHE A 242 4.08 -3.50 15.76
N PHE A 243 4.76 -3.08 14.70
CA PHE A 243 4.20 -3.12 13.35
C PHE A 243 3.91 -4.55 12.89
N ALA A 244 4.80 -5.51 13.19
CA ALA A 244 4.58 -6.91 12.86
C ALA A 244 3.35 -7.48 13.59
N ALA A 245 3.22 -7.22 14.91
CA ALA A 245 2.06 -7.62 15.70
C ALA A 245 0.75 -7.00 15.16
N PHE A 246 0.80 -5.71 14.79
CA PHE A 246 -0.31 -5.01 14.13
C PHE A 246 -0.67 -5.66 12.78
N GLY A 247 0.34 -6.04 11.99
CA GLY A 247 0.16 -6.76 10.72
C GLY A 247 -0.48 -8.13 10.92
N VAL A 248 -0.06 -8.90 11.94
CA VAL A 248 -0.67 -10.20 12.29
C VAL A 248 -2.14 -10.04 12.63
N LEU A 249 -2.48 -9.04 13.46
CA LEU A 249 -3.87 -8.77 13.81
C LEU A 249 -4.69 -8.38 12.58
N GLY A 250 -4.14 -7.55 11.70
CA GLY A 250 -4.75 -7.19 10.42
C GLY A 250 -4.98 -8.42 9.51
N ALA A 251 -4.01 -9.32 9.44
CA ALA A 251 -4.12 -10.56 8.65
C ALA A 251 -5.20 -11.50 9.19
N ILE A 252 -5.34 -11.63 10.51
CA ILE A 252 -6.42 -12.41 11.15
C ILE A 252 -7.80 -11.83 10.79
N ILE A 253 -7.93 -10.50 10.85
CA ILE A 253 -9.20 -9.83 10.52
C ILE A 253 -9.54 -10.02 9.04
N GLN A 254 -8.57 -9.77 8.14
CA GLN A 254 -8.77 -9.88 6.70
C GLN A 254 -8.93 -11.33 6.21
N GLY A 255 -8.20 -12.27 6.79
CA GLY A 255 -8.25 -13.69 6.40
C GLY A 255 -9.44 -14.45 6.98
N GLY A 256 -9.90 -14.09 8.20
CA GLY A 256 -10.90 -14.84 8.95
C GLY A 256 -12.25 -14.14 9.10
N LEU A 257 -12.23 -12.89 9.56
CA LEU A 257 -13.46 -12.23 10.03
C LEU A 257 -14.21 -11.45 8.95
N ILE A 258 -13.50 -10.86 7.98
CA ILE A 258 -14.09 -9.93 7.01
C ILE A 258 -15.22 -10.57 6.19
N ARG A 259 -15.01 -11.82 5.73
CA ARG A 259 -16.01 -12.52 4.89
C ARG A 259 -17.34 -12.69 5.64
N MET A 260 -17.27 -13.04 6.91
CA MET A 260 -18.45 -13.24 7.76
C MET A 260 -19.17 -11.90 8.02
N ILE A 261 -18.40 -10.84 8.32
CA ILE A 261 -18.93 -9.52 8.63
C ILE A 261 -19.59 -8.91 7.38
N VAL A 262 -18.91 -8.95 6.23
CA VAL A 262 -19.45 -8.42 4.97
C VAL A 262 -20.66 -9.20 4.50
N ALA A 263 -20.68 -10.55 4.66
CA ALA A 263 -21.85 -11.36 4.33
C ALA A 263 -23.10 -11.00 5.15
N ARG A 264 -22.90 -10.56 6.41
CA ARG A 264 -24.00 -10.22 7.32
C ARG A 264 -24.45 -8.75 7.20
N PHE A 265 -23.51 -7.82 7.05
CA PHE A 265 -23.79 -6.38 7.13
C PHE A 265 -23.62 -5.64 5.80
N GLY A 266 -23.00 -6.27 4.80
CA GLY A 266 -22.65 -5.66 3.51
C GLY A 266 -21.40 -4.77 3.57
N ASP A 267 -20.89 -4.40 2.38
CA ASP A 267 -19.63 -3.67 2.24
C ASP A 267 -19.67 -2.27 2.87
N ILE A 268 -20.73 -1.49 2.63
CA ILE A 268 -20.83 -0.09 3.11
C ILE A 268 -20.90 -0.03 4.64
N ALA A 269 -21.73 -0.89 5.28
CA ALA A 269 -21.84 -0.89 6.72
C ALA A 269 -20.54 -1.36 7.37
N THR A 270 -19.90 -2.38 6.81
CA THR A 270 -18.59 -2.87 7.27
C THR A 270 -17.51 -1.78 7.15
N PHE A 271 -17.50 -1.05 6.03
CA PHE A 271 -16.57 0.07 5.83
C PHE A 271 -16.78 1.17 6.88
N ARG A 272 -18.04 1.57 7.13
CA ARG A 272 -18.38 2.56 8.16
C ARG A 272 -17.93 2.15 9.56
N VAL A 273 -18.15 0.89 9.93
CA VAL A 273 -17.66 0.33 11.20
C VAL A 273 -16.14 0.38 11.24
N GLY A 274 -15.47 0.01 10.15
CA GLY A 274 -14.02 0.13 10.02
C GLY A 274 -13.52 1.56 10.24
N LEU A 275 -14.16 2.56 9.61
CA LEU A 275 -13.80 3.96 9.79
C LEU A 275 -13.97 4.44 11.24
N ALA A 276 -15.08 4.08 11.87
CA ALA A 276 -15.37 4.44 13.25
C ALA A 276 -14.35 3.82 14.23
N LEU A 277 -14.07 2.50 14.10
CA LEU A 277 -13.06 1.81 14.90
C LEU A 277 -11.66 2.37 14.66
N GLY A 278 -11.30 2.68 13.41
CA GLY A 278 -10.05 3.32 13.07
C GLY A 278 -9.89 4.70 13.73
N ALA A 279 -10.93 5.54 13.70
CA ALA A 279 -10.93 6.84 14.35
C ALA A 279 -10.80 6.72 15.87
N VAL A 280 -11.57 5.80 16.50
CA VAL A 280 -11.45 5.51 17.94
C VAL A 280 -10.03 5.05 18.29
N GLY A 281 -9.46 4.13 17.51
CA GLY A 281 -8.11 3.63 17.71
C GLY A 281 -7.05 4.75 17.64
N LEU A 282 -7.17 5.64 16.63
CA LEU A 282 -6.24 6.76 16.46
C LEU A 282 -6.35 7.77 17.63
N VAL A 283 -7.57 8.15 18.04
CA VAL A 283 -7.75 9.08 19.18
C VAL A 283 -7.24 8.44 20.46
N SER A 284 -7.53 7.16 20.71
CA SER A 284 -7.03 6.43 21.88
C SER A 284 -5.50 6.32 21.87
N ALA A 285 -4.89 6.06 20.70
CA ALA A 285 -3.44 6.01 20.56
C ALA A 285 -2.80 7.38 20.79
N ALA A 286 -3.40 8.48 20.29
CA ALA A 286 -2.96 9.85 20.53
C ALA A 286 -2.98 10.22 22.03
N ALA A 287 -3.99 9.72 22.77
CA ALA A 287 -4.17 9.97 24.19
C ALA A 287 -3.37 8.98 25.09
N ALA A 288 -2.75 7.95 24.53
CA ALA A 288 -2.05 6.95 25.31
C ALA A 288 -0.81 7.52 26.02
N HIS A 289 -0.73 7.30 27.34
CA HIS A 289 0.41 7.72 28.18
C HIS A 289 1.31 6.54 28.58
N SER A 290 0.94 5.32 28.22
CA SER A 290 1.74 4.10 28.47
C SER A 290 1.74 3.19 27.25
N VAL A 291 2.78 2.36 27.16
CA VAL A 291 2.92 1.36 26.11
C VAL A 291 1.73 0.39 26.08
N THR A 292 1.22 0.01 27.27
CA THR A 292 0.06 -0.89 27.39
C THR A 292 -1.21 -0.26 26.81
N LEU A 293 -1.51 1.00 27.19
CA LEU A 293 -2.66 1.72 26.64
C LEU A 293 -2.54 1.91 25.13
N PHE A 294 -1.33 2.20 24.66
CA PHE A 294 -1.05 2.30 23.24
C PHE A 294 -1.30 0.97 22.50
N ALA A 295 -0.80 -0.16 23.05
CA ALA A 295 -1.03 -1.48 22.49
C ALA A 295 -2.54 -1.82 22.41
N VAL A 296 -3.31 -1.50 23.46
CA VAL A 296 -4.77 -1.67 23.47
C VAL A 296 -5.44 -0.79 22.40
N ALA A 297 -5.00 0.45 22.23
CA ALA A 297 -5.53 1.37 21.22
C ALA A 297 -5.25 0.90 19.78
N LEU A 298 -4.19 0.12 19.55
CA LEU A 298 -3.90 -0.47 18.24
C LEU A 298 -4.92 -1.55 17.85
N VAL A 299 -5.65 -2.17 18.79
CA VAL A 299 -6.65 -3.20 18.48
C VAL A 299 -7.81 -2.64 17.65
N PRO A 300 -8.56 -1.61 18.11
CA PRO A 300 -9.63 -1.03 17.28
C PRO A 300 -9.07 -0.43 15.97
N LEU A 301 -7.86 0.11 15.97
CA LEU A 301 -7.22 0.61 14.76
C LEU A 301 -6.95 -0.51 13.76
N ALA A 302 -6.48 -1.69 14.20
CA ALA A 302 -6.27 -2.84 13.34
C ALA A 302 -7.58 -3.37 12.75
N PHE A 303 -8.66 -3.41 13.55
CA PHE A 303 -10.00 -3.67 13.02
C PHE A 303 -10.42 -2.62 11.99
N GLY A 304 -10.17 -1.35 12.26
CA GLY A 304 -10.45 -0.24 11.34
C GLY A 304 -9.81 -0.44 9.97
N ILE A 305 -8.52 -0.72 9.94
CA ILE A 305 -7.74 -0.93 8.71
C ILE A 305 -8.08 -2.29 8.08
N GLY A 306 -8.18 -3.34 8.90
CA GLY A 306 -8.48 -4.69 8.43
C GLY A 306 -9.84 -4.83 7.76
N LEU A 307 -10.84 -4.08 8.21
CA LEU A 307 -12.15 -3.97 7.57
C LEU A 307 -12.16 -2.95 6.44
N GLY A 308 -11.47 -1.82 6.62
CA GLY A 308 -11.52 -0.67 5.71
C GLY A 308 -10.90 -0.95 4.34
N HIS A 309 -9.68 -1.48 4.27
CA HIS A 309 -8.99 -1.71 3.00
C HIS A 309 -9.76 -2.62 2.03
N PRO A 310 -10.19 -3.85 2.43
CA PRO A 310 -10.89 -4.73 1.49
C PRO A 310 -12.26 -4.21 1.10
N THR A 311 -12.98 -3.57 2.02
CA THR A 311 -14.30 -3.00 1.71
C THR A 311 -14.20 -1.76 0.82
N MET A 312 -13.15 -0.93 0.98
CA MET A 312 -12.89 0.19 0.06
C MET A 312 -12.67 -0.30 -1.36
N ALA A 313 -11.79 -1.32 -1.53
CA ALA A 313 -11.55 -1.94 -2.83
C ALA A 313 -12.83 -2.54 -3.45
N SER A 314 -13.70 -3.14 -2.61
CA SER A 314 -15.02 -3.62 -3.03
C SER A 314 -15.92 -2.47 -3.50
N LEU A 315 -15.98 -1.36 -2.76
CA LEU A 315 -16.81 -0.18 -3.12
C LEU A 315 -16.36 0.42 -4.45
N VAL A 316 -15.05 0.51 -4.72
CA VAL A 316 -14.51 0.95 -6.01
C VAL A 316 -15.00 0.03 -7.15
N SER A 317 -14.98 -1.28 -6.93
CA SER A 317 -15.45 -2.26 -7.91
C SER A 317 -16.96 -2.18 -8.14
N LEU A 318 -17.75 -1.96 -7.10
CA LEU A 318 -19.20 -1.94 -7.16
C LEU A 318 -19.78 -0.74 -7.93
N VAL A 319 -19.08 0.39 -8.00
CA VAL A 319 -19.53 1.58 -8.77
C VAL A 319 -19.17 1.52 -10.24
N ALA A 320 -18.31 0.59 -10.64
CA ALA A 320 -17.85 0.41 -12.00
C ALA A 320 -18.77 -0.54 -12.78
N ALA A 321 -19.09 -0.22 -14.01
CA ALA A 321 -19.72 -1.16 -14.95
C ALA A 321 -18.69 -2.26 -15.33
N SER A 322 -19.16 -3.42 -15.79
CA SER A 322 -18.30 -4.58 -16.08
C SER A 322 -17.22 -4.30 -17.13
N ASP A 323 -17.52 -3.45 -18.10
CA ASP A 323 -16.64 -3.02 -19.20
C ASP A 323 -15.68 -1.88 -18.80
N GLU A 324 -15.92 -1.22 -17.65
CA GLU A 324 -15.15 -0.07 -17.14
C GLU A 324 -14.29 -0.41 -15.92
N GLN A 325 -14.36 -1.64 -15.39
CA GLN A 325 -13.67 -2.06 -14.17
C GLN A 325 -12.18 -1.66 -14.18
N GLY A 326 -11.47 -1.92 -15.27
CA GLY A 326 -10.05 -1.59 -15.38
C GLY A 326 -9.77 -0.08 -15.32
N ARG A 327 -10.65 0.75 -15.92
CA ARG A 327 -10.50 2.22 -15.92
C ARG A 327 -10.74 2.81 -14.53
N VAL A 328 -11.80 2.35 -13.85
CA VAL A 328 -12.16 2.82 -12.50
C VAL A 328 -11.12 2.36 -11.48
N GLN A 329 -10.64 1.11 -11.56
CA GLN A 329 -9.56 0.58 -10.71
C GLN A 329 -8.24 1.35 -10.94
N GLY A 330 -7.92 1.67 -12.19
CA GLY A 330 -6.75 2.49 -12.52
C GLY A 330 -6.85 3.90 -11.94
N ALA A 331 -8.03 4.54 -12.02
CA ALA A 331 -8.28 5.84 -11.41
C ALA A 331 -8.17 5.78 -9.87
N ALA A 332 -8.71 4.73 -9.24
CA ALA A 332 -8.57 4.52 -7.80
C ALA A 332 -7.10 4.36 -7.39
N SER A 333 -6.33 3.54 -8.10
CA SER A 333 -4.90 3.37 -7.82
C SER A 333 -4.10 4.68 -7.94
N ALA A 334 -4.47 5.55 -8.88
CA ALA A 334 -3.88 6.88 -8.99
C ALA A 334 -4.23 7.77 -7.78
N VAL A 335 -5.50 7.73 -7.37
CA VAL A 335 -6.00 8.48 -6.20
C VAL A 335 -5.39 7.96 -4.90
N GLU A 336 -5.25 6.65 -4.72
CA GLU A 336 -4.52 6.02 -3.61
C GLU A 336 -3.07 6.51 -3.53
N SER A 337 -2.40 6.57 -4.68
CA SER A 337 -1.01 7.05 -4.75
C SER A 337 -0.90 8.54 -4.40
N LEU A 338 -1.89 9.35 -4.79
CA LEU A 338 -2.00 10.75 -4.33
C LEU A 338 -2.21 10.83 -2.82
N GLY A 339 -3.07 10.01 -2.25
CA GLY A 339 -3.26 9.92 -0.79
C GLY A 339 -1.97 9.56 -0.06
N ARG A 340 -1.22 8.59 -0.61
CA ARG A 340 0.12 8.21 -0.09
C ARG A 340 1.22 9.24 -0.35
N THR A 341 0.98 10.22 -1.21
CA THR A 341 1.87 11.38 -1.41
C THR A 341 1.56 12.49 -0.42
N VAL A 342 0.29 12.86 -0.29
CA VAL A 342 -0.17 13.97 0.56
C VAL A 342 -0.11 13.61 2.05
N GLY A 343 -0.55 12.39 2.41
CA GLY A 343 -0.65 11.94 3.80
C GLY A 343 0.67 12.05 4.58
N PRO A 344 1.80 11.52 4.07
CA PRO A 344 3.09 11.62 4.76
C PRO A 344 3.55 13.07 4.99
N VAL A 345 3.36 13.95 4.01
CA VAL A 345 3.72 15.36 4.14
C VAL A 345 2.84 16.01 5.20
N TRP A 346 1.53 15.80 5.13
CA TRP A 346 0.57 16.29 6.12
C TRP A 346 0.90 15.79 7.54
N GLY A 347 1.01 14.48 7.71
CA GLY A 347 1.23 13.85 9.01
C GLY A 347 2.54 14.27 9.66
N ASN A 348 3.63 14.28 8.91
CA ASN A 348 4.93 14.68 9.46
C ASN A 348 5.05 16.20 9.67
N SER A 349 4.34 17.02 8.88
CA SER A 349 4.23 18.46 9.13
C SER A 349 3.48 18.74 10.43
N THR A 350 2.34 18.08 10.66
CA THR A 350 1.57 18.22 11.90
C THR A 350 2.35 17.71 13.11
N LEU A 351 3.11 16.63 12.96
CA LEU A 351 4.04 16.15 14.00
C LEU A 351 5.09 17.21 14.38
N GLN A 352 5.65 17.88 13.38
CA GLN A 352 6.69 18.87 13.59
C GLN A 352 6.17 20.17 14.21
N GLN A 353 4.99 20.63 13.78
CA GLN A 353 4.48 21.96 14.13
C GLN A 353 3.53 21.95 15.33
N LEU A 354 2.72 20.89 15.48
CA LEU A 354 1.63 20.81 16.44
C LEU A 354 1.86 19.76 17.55
N GLY A 355 2.96 18.99 17.45
CA GLY A 355 3.35 17.99 18.45
C GLY A 355 2.90 16.57 18.13
N GLU A 356 3.27 15.65 19.03
CA GLU A 356 3.24 14.20 18.79
C GLU A 356 1.85 13.64 18.51
N SER A 357 0.82 14.12 19.21
CA SER A 357 -0.55 13.61 19.05
C SER A 357 -1.25 14.13 17.80
N ALA A 358 -0.78 15.23 17.20
CA ALA A 358 -1.45 15.92 16.10
C ALA A 358 -1.63 15.07 14.83
N PRO A 359 -0.67 14.23 14.38
CA PRO A 359 -0.88 13.36 13.24
C PRO A 359 -2.05 12.40 13.46
N TYR A 360 -2.12 11.75 14.63
CA TYR A 360 -3.15 10.77 14.92
C TYR A 360 -4.54 11.42 15.04
N THR A 361 -4.63 12.57 15.71
CA THR A 361 -5.90 13.29 15.80
C THR A 361 -6.36 13.81 14.44
N SER A 362 -5.45 14.32 13.61
CA SER A 362 -5.78 14.74 12.24
C SER A 362 -6.20 13.56 11.35
N ALA A 363 -5.53 12.42 11.46
CA ALA A 363 -5.93 11.22 10.75
C ALA A 363 -7.31 10.69 11.21
N ALA A 364 -7.61 10.76 12.51
CA ALA A 364 -8.93 10.44 13.02
C ALA A 364 -10.02 11.36 12.45
N VAL A 365 -9.75 12.67 12.36
CA VAL A 365 -10.65 13.64 11.70
C VAL A 365 -10.88 13.29 10.23
N LEU A 366 -9.82 12.91 9.50
CA LEU A 366 -9.95 12.45 8.12
C LEU A 366 -10.81 11.18 8.00
N LEU A 367 -10.68 10.21 8.92
CA LEU A 367 -11.54 9.01 8.93
C LEU A 367 -13.01 9.36 9.25
N LEU A 368 -13.27 10.28 10.19
CA LEU A 368 -14.61 10.77 10.48
C LEU A 368 -15.21 11.56 9.31
N LEU A 369 -14.40 12.38 8.62
CA LEU A 369 -14.81 13.02 7.38
C LEU A 369 -15.17 11.99 6.32
N THR A 370 -14.35 10.95 6.17
CA THR A 370 -14.63 9.84 5.26
C THR A 370 -15.96 9.16 5.63
N LEU A 371 -16.20 8.93 6.92
CA LEU A 371 -17.47 8.37 7.42
C LEU A 371 -18.67 9.24 7.02
N VAL A 372 -18.57 10.56 7.19
CA VAL A 372 -19.62 11.52 6.77
C VAL A 372 -19.83 11.45 5.26
N LEU A 373 -18.77 11.38 4.48
CA LEU A 373 -18.86 11.25 3.01
C LEU A 373 -19.55 9.95 2.56
N THR A 374 -19.63 8.93 3.42
CA THR A 374 -20.40 7.71 3.11
C THR A 374 -21.89 7.83 3.39
N VAL A 375 -22.37 8.87 4.12
CA VAL A 375 -23.78 9.04 4.47
C VAL A 375 -24.61 9.26 3.19
N GLY A 376 -25.70 8.51 3.00
CA GLY A 376 -26.51 8.56 1.78
C GLY A 376 -25.82 7.95 0.55
N PHE A 377 -24.69 7.27 0.72
CA PHE A 377 -24.07 6.49 -0.34
C PHE A 377 -24.74 5.12 -0.41
N HIS A 378 -25.46 4.88 -1.51
CA HIS A 378 -26.09 3.59 -1.82
C HIS A 378 -25.48 3.06 -3.10
N VAL A 379 -24.82 1.92 -3.04
CA VAL A 379 -24.39 1.20 -4.23
C VAL A 379 -25.46 0.17 -4.57
N THR A 380 -26.26 0.46 -5.56
CA THR A 380 -27.11 -0.56 -6.19
C THR A 380 -26.17 -1.44 -7.03
N ARG A 381 -26.02 -2.72 -6.68
CA ARG A 381 -25.38 -3.67 -7.59
C ARG A 381 -26.06 -3.54 -8.95
N ALA A 382 -25.29 -3.22 -9.98
CA ALA A 382 -25.78 -3.30 -11.35
C ALA A 382 -26.32 -4.72 -11.53
N ARG A 383 -27.63 -4.86 -11.75
CA ARG A 383 -28.23 -6.17 -12.06
C ARG A 383 -27.51 -6.71 -13.30
N PRO A 384 -27.10 -7.98 -13.30
CA PRO A 384 -26.64 -8.60 -14.53
C PRO A 384 -27.74 -8.39 -15.58
N GLN A 385 -27.41 -7.79 -16.70
CA GLN A 385 -28.36 -7.75 -17.82
C GLN A 385 -28.65 -9.20 -18.18
N PRO A 386 -29.94 -9.60 -18.31
CA PRO A 386 -30.27 -10.94 -18.78
C PRO A 386 -29.61 -11.11 -20.14
N ILE A 387 -28.82 -12.19 -20.28
CA ILE A 387 -28.29 -12.63 -21.59
C ILE A 387 -29.52 -12.91 -22.43
N LEU A 388 -29.84 -12.03 -23.39
CA LEU A 388 -30.87 -12.28 -24.38
C LEU A 388 -30.41 -13.51 -25.16
N PRO A 389 -31.23 -14.57 -25.25
CA PRO A 389 -30.90 -15.71 -26.09
C PRO A 389 -30.82 -15.25 -27.54
N SER A 390 -29.70 -15.57 -28.19
CA SER A 390 -29.43 -15.37 -29.62
C SER A 390 -30.34 -16.20 -30.48
#